data_4961ad2c6f9235697760e2715bed82f6
#
_entry.id   4961ad2c6f9235697760e2715bed82f6
#
_cell.length_a   1.000
_cell.length_b   1.000
_cell.length_c   1.000
_cell.angle_alpha   90.00
_cell.angle_beta   90.00
_cell.angle_gamma   90.00
#
_symmetry.space_group_name_H-M   'P 1'
#
loop_
_entity.id
_entity.type
_entity.pdbx_description
1 polymer ?
#
loop_
_entity_poly.entity_id
_entity_poly.type
_entity_poly.pdbx_seq_one_letter_code
_entity_poly.pdbx_strand_id
1 'polypeptide(L)'
;MKPTTDIEQVKSVARALLMTEVYKTPYSPMVVQHPFTSSGFVATTKDGVMQLIDITESEENLQAWQSFMRKQINSTDNAYEIYMMTNKPYSLTFLKYASPYLSKADFSKILADAWIRSENPNCDTNVSKSKLISMFKQADPHELMLEDELRQYEELDDTVTVYRGVTSHNAKNIKALSWTLDREKAEWFAHRFNEDGTVYEAEIDKQHILALFNGRNESEVIVDPKFLMDIRISEEIREVKP
;
A
#
# COMPACT_ATOMS: atom_id res chain seq x y z
N MET A 1 -2.08 -7.06 18.96
CA MET A 1 -3.37 -6.59 18.39
C MET A 1 -4.51 -6.96 19.30
N LYS A 2 -5.63 -6.26 19.22
CA LYS A 2 -6.82 -6.52 20.05
C LYS A 2 -7.61 -7.72 19.53
N PRO A 3 -8.41 -8.42 20.35
CA PRO A 3 -9.30 -9.47 19.87
C PRO A 3 -10.43 -8.90 18.99
N THR A 4 -10.86 -7.67 19.26
CA THR A 4 -11.85 -6.91 18.50
C THR A 4 -11.34 -5.50 18.24
N THR A 5 -11.75 -4.93 17.11
CA THR A 5 -11.39 -3.55 16.75
C THR A 5 -12.04 -2.56 17.71
N ASP A 6 -11.24 -1.62 18.20
CA ASP A 6 -11.70 -0.47 18.98
C ASP A 6 -12.06 0.66 18.00
N ILE A 7 -13.29 0.60 17.51
CA ILE A 7 -13.76 1.46 16.43
C ILE A 7 -13.68 2.96 16.81
N GLU A 8 -13.91 3.31 18.06
CA GLU A 8 -13.86 4.72 18.49
C GLU A 8 -12.43 5.27 18.46
N GLN A 9 -11.43 4.44 18.77
CA GLN A 9 -10.04 4.83 18.61
C GLN A 9 -9.62 4.92 17.13
N VAL A 10 -10.14 4.03 16.28
CA VAL A 10 -9.93 4.11 14.81
C VAL A 10 -10.53 5.40 14.26
N LYS A 11 -11.77 5.75 14.64
CA LYS A 11 -12.41 7.04 14.32
C LYS A 11 -11.58 8.22 14.83
N SER A 12 -11.01 8.10 16.03
CA SER A 12 -10.17 9.15 16.61
C SER A 12 -8.90 9.40 15.77
N VAL A 13 -8.24 8.32 15.31
CA VAL A 13 -7.09 8.40 14.39
C VAL A 13 -7.51 9.07 13.08
N ALA A 14 -8.62 8.65 12.48
CA ALA A 14 -9.14 9.24 11.25
C ALA A 14 -9.42 10.75 11.42
N ARG A 15 -10.07 11.13 12.51
CA ARG A 15 -10.33 12.54 12.83
C ARG A 15 -9.06 13.35 13.04
N ALA A 16 -8.03 12.76 13.67
CA ALA A 16 -6.73 13.43 13.84
C ALA A 16 -6.04 13.67 12.49
N LEU A 17 -6.07 12.67 11.59
CA LEU A 17 -5.53 12.81 10.23
C LEU A 17 -6.35 13.80 9.38
N LEU A 18 -7.66 13.89 9.59
CA LEU A 18 -8.53 14.88 8.92
C LEU A 18 -8.19 16.32 9.28
N MET A 19 -7.63 16.53 10.47
CA MET A 19 -7.27 17.89 10.95
C MET A 19 -5.83 18.29 10.57
N THR A 20 -5.12 17.47 9.76
CA THR A 20 -3.81 17.86 9.25
C THR A 20 -3.93 19.00 8.23
N GLU A 21 -2.85 19.74 8.03
CA GLU A 21 -2.80 20.83 7.08
C GLU A 21 -3.00 20.35 5.63
N VAL A 22 -3.70 21.15 4.82
CA VAL A 22 -3.84 20.94 3.38
C VAL A 22 -2.70 21.65 2.66
N TYR A 23 -1.80 20.88 2.05
CA TYR A 23 -0.66 21.43 1.32
C TYR A 23 -0.98 21.55 -0.17
N LYS A 24 -0.87 22.77 -0.72
CA LYS A 24 -0.95 23.02 -2.17
C LYS A 24 0.30 22.46 -2.85
N THR A 25 0.11 21.88 -4.03
CA THR A 25 1.23 21.35 -4.82
C THR A 25 1.63 22.34 -5.93
N PRO A 26 2.89 22.30 -6.41
CA PRO A 26 3.33 23.15 -7.53
C PRO A 26 2.76 22.71 -8.89
N TYR A 27 2.13 21.55 -8.97
CA TYR A 27 1.65 20.97 -10.25
C TYR A 27 0.35 21.60 -10.75
N SER A 28 -0.53 21.99 -9.81
CA SER A 28 -1.81 22.61 -10.12
C SER A 28 -2.37 23.25 -8.84
N PRO A 29 -3.02 24.41 -8.92
CA PRO A 29 -3.72 25.00 -7.77
C PRO A 29 -4.86 24.10 -7.25
N MET A 30 -5.36 23.18 -8.10
CA MET A 30 -6.42 22.23 -7.73
C MET A 30 -5.89 20.97 -7.04
N VAL A 31 -4.59 20.65 -7.17
CA VAL A 31 -4.00 19.44 -6.58
C VAL A 31 -3.40 19.77 -5.22
N VAL A 32 -3.87 19.06 -4.20
CA VAL A 32 -3.41 19.22 -2.82
C VAL A 32 -2.88 17.89 -2.26
N GLN A 33 -2.11 17.98 -1.17
CA GLN A 33 -1.69 16.82 -0.40
C GLN A 33 -2.40 16.85 0.95
N HIS A 34 -3.27 15.86 1.17
CA HIS A 34 -3.99 15.70 2.43
C HIS A 34 -4.44 14.22 2.59
N PRO A 35 -4.49 13.67 3.82
CA PRO A 35 -4.90 12.28 4.04
C PRO A 35 -6.28 11.88 3.51
N PHE A 36 -7.19 12.81 3.30
CA PHE A 36 -8.56 12.52 2.84
C PHE A 36 -8.90 13.10 1.47
N THR A 37 -8.00 13.82 0.83
CA THR A 37 -8.22 14.36 -0.52
C THR A 37 -6.92 14.64 -1.24
N SER A 38 -6.94 14.50 -2.57
CA SER A 38 -5.88 14.99 -3.47
C SER A 38 -6.32 16.21 -4.27
N SER A 39 -7.56 16.68 -4.05
CA SER A 39 -8.14 17.83 -4.76
C SER A 39 -8.49 18.96 -3.78
N GLY A 40 -8.20 20.19 -4.17
CA GLY A 40 -8.71 21.39 -3.50
C GLY A 40 -10.23 21.54 -3.64
N PHE A 41 -10.81 20.98 -4.73
CA PHE A 41 -12.26 20.98 -4.95
C PHE A 41 -12.86 19.69 -4.40
N VAL A 42 -13.74 19.82 -3.42
CA VAL A 42 -14.34 18.69 -2.70
C VAL A 42 -15.86 18.85 -2.58
N ALA A 43 -16.55 17.73 -2.48
CA ALA A 43 -17.98 17.73 -2.20
C ALA A 43 -18.25 17.94 -0.70
N THR A 44 -19.27 18.73 -0.39
CA THR A 44 -19.84 18.91 0.95
C THR A 44 -21.35 19.05 0.84
N THR A 45 -22.04 19.15 1.98
CA THR A 45 -23.49 19.43 2.02
C THR A 45 -23.78 20.71 2.76
N LYS A 46 -24.64 21.54 2.16
CA LYS A 46 -25.22 22.72 2.80
C LYS A 46 -26.73 22.63 2.70
N ASP A 47 -27.44 22.72 3.81
CA ASP A 47 -28.90 22.61 3.88
C ASP A 47 -29.46 21.35 3.21
N GLY A 48 -28.72 20.22 3.31
CA GLY A 48 -29.07 18.94 2.68
C GLY A 48 -28.79 18.84 1.18
N VAL A 49 -28.26 19.89 0.55
CA VAL A 49 -27.91 19.92 -0.87
C VAL A 49 -26.39 19.71 -1.03
N MET A 50 -26.01 18.80 -1.93
CA MET A 50 -24.61 18.58 -2.31
C MET A 50 -24.11 19.80 -3.07
N GLN A 51 -22.93 20.29 -2.70
CA GLN A 51 -22.22 21.37 -3.40
C GLN A 51 -20.73 21.06 -3.51
N LEU A 52 -20.08 21.63 -4.52
CA LEU A 52 -18.64 21.59 -4.71
C LEU A 52 -18.05 22.89 -4.15
N ILE A 53 -17.03 22.77 -3.31
CA ILE A 53 -16.33 23.94 -2.72
C ILE A 53 -14.83 23.81 -2.89
N ASP A 54 -14.12 24.93 -2.92
CA ASP A 54 -12.67 24.99 -2.89
C ASP A 54 -12.20 25.17 -1.43
N ILE A 55 -11.61 24.09 -0.85
CA ILE A 55 -11.12 24.13 0.54
C ILE A 55 -9.82 24.93 0.71
N THR A 56 -9.23 25.42 -0.39
CA THR A 56 -8.02 26.24 -0.36
C THR A 56 -8.31 27.73 -0.45
N GLU A 57 -9.57 28.09 -0.67
CA GLU A 57 -10.02 29.47 -0.84
C GLU A 57 -10.23 30.18 0.52
N SER A 58 -10.83 29.47 1.49
CA SER A 58 -11.13 30.04 2.80
C SER A 58 -11.12 28.99 3.91
N GLU A 59 -10.87 29.45 5.12
CA GLU A 59 -10.98 28.63 6.33
C GLU A 59 -12.41 28.10 6.56
N GLU A 60 -13.43 28.88 6.18
CA GLU A 60 -14.83 28.48 6.26
C GLU A 60 -15.12 27.26 5.38
N ASN A 61 -14.63 27.26 4.13
CA ASN A 61 -14.77 26.13 3.21
C ASN A 61 -14.05 24.90 3.76
N LEU A 62 -12.83 25.05 4.27
CA LEU A 62 -12.08 23.94 4.87
C LEU A 62 -12.85 23.34 6.06
N GLN A 63 -13.35 24.16 6.97
CA GLN A 63 -14.11 23.71 8.13
C GLN A 63 -15.44 23.04 7.75
N ALA A 64 -16.12 23.56 6.72
CA ALA A 64 -17.34 22.94 6.19
C ALA A 64 -17.08 21.52 5.68
N TRP A 65 -16.02 21.34 4.90
CA TRP A 65 -15.61 20.01 4.42
C TRP A 65 -15.16 19.09 5.56
N GLN A 66 -14.33 19.57 6.48
CA GLN A 66 -13.91 18.79 7.64
C GLN A 66 -15.09 18.34 8.50
N SER A 67 -16.10 19.21 8.66
CA SER A 67 -17.34 18.86 9.37
C SER A 67 -18.14 17.78 8.64
N PHE A 68 -18.22 17.85 7.31
CA PHE A 68 -18.84 16.85 6.47
C PHE A 68 -18.11 15.51 6.59
N MET A 69 -16.79 15.47 6.40
CA MET A 69 -15.98 14.25 6.52
C MET A 69 -16.05 13.65 7.92
N ARG A 70 -16.05 14.47 8.96
CA ARG A 70 -16.21 14.01 10.35
C ARG A 70 -17.54 13.28 10.56
N LYS A 71 -18.64 13.76 9.96
CA LYS A 71 -19.94 13.08 9.99
C LYS A 71 -19.84 11.71 9.29
N GLN A 72 -19.18 11.64 8.12
CA GLN A 72 -18.97 10.38 7.41
C GLN A 72 -18.16 9.38 8.25
N ILE A 73 -17.04 9.80 8.84
CA ILE A 73 -16.24 8.96 9.74
C ILE A 73 -17.05 8.45 10.92
N ASN A 74 -17.90 9.29 11.52
CA ASN A 74 -18.68 8.91 12.68
C ASN A 74 -19.91 8.03 12.34
N SER A 75 -20.36 8.01 11.08
CA SER A 75 -21.57 7.28 10.66
C SER A 75 -21.37 5.79 10.42
N THR A 76 -20.14 5.30 10.37
CA THR A 76 -19.83 3.88 10.20
C THR A 76 -19.10 3.31 11.40
N ASP A 77 -19.40 2.03 11.71
CA ASP A 77 -18.69 1.23 12.72
C ASP A 77 -17.75 0.19 12.07
N ASN A 78 -17.45 0.34 10.78
CA ASN A 78 -16.57 -0.51 10.01
C ASN A 78 -15.21 0.15 9.79
N ALA A 79 -14.13 -0.43 10.34
CA ALA A 79 -12.78 0.11 10.22
C ALA A 79 -12.29 0.16 8.77
N TYR A 80 -12.68 -0.80 7.93
CA TYR A 80 -12.30 -0.83 6.52
C TYR A 80 -12.98 0.31 5.74
N GLU A 81 -14.25 0.64 6.04
CA GLU A 81 -14.92 1.78 5.43
C GLU A 81 -14.25 3.11 5.82
N ILE A 82 -13.83 3.26 7.08
CA ILE A 82 -13.07 4.44 7.52
C ILE A 82 -11.74 4.53 6.78
N TYR A 83 -11.01 3.41 6.66
CA TYR A 83 -9.80 3.32 5.88
C TYR A 83 -10.02 3.72 4.42
N MET A 84 -11.09 3.26 3.78
CA MET A 84 -11.42 3.57 2.38
C MET A 84 -11.72 5.06 2.14
N MET A 85 -12.01 5.84 3.16
CA MET A 85 -12.12 7.31 3.06
C MET A 85 -10.75 7.98 2.94
N THR A 86 -9.65 7.28 3.26
CA THR A 86 -8.31 7.85 3.16
C THR A 86 -7.82 7.91 1.72
N ASN A 87 -7.12 8.99 1.39
CA ASN A 87 -6.48 9.15 0.09
C ASN A 87 -5.34 8.13 -0.07
N LYS A 88 -5.26 7.53 -1.24
CA LYS A 88 -4.39 6.40 -1.60
C LYS A 88 -2.93 6.53 -1.10
N PRO A 89 -2.24 7.68 -1.27
CA PRO A 89 -0.87 7.84 -0.76
C PRO A 89 -0.73 7.79 0.76
N TYR A 90 -1.84 7.87 1.50
CA TYR A 90 -1.84 7.87 2.97
C TYR A 90 -2.40 6.57 3.58
N SER A 91 -2.70 5.56 2.76
CA SER A 91 -3.23 4.27 3.18
C SER A 91 -2.36 3.59 4.25
N LEU A 92 -1.05 3.48 3.99
CA LEU A 92 -0.09 2.91 4.95
C LEU A 92 0.11 3.82 6.17
N THR A 93 0.01 5.14 6.02
CA THR A 93 0.05 6.10 7.13
C THR A 93 -1.14 5.91 8.06
N PHE A 94 -2.36 5.81 7.52
CA PHE A 94 -3.55 5.49 8.31
C PHE A 94 -3.35 4.19 9.09
N LEU A 95 -2.96 3.11 8.40
CA LEU A 95 -2.74 1.81 9.03
C LEU A 95 -1.69 1.87 10.14
N LYS A 96 -0.59 2.60 9.92
CA LYS A 96 0.47 2.79 10.94
C LYS A 96 -0.09 3.31 12.27
N TYR A 97 -0.98 4.30 12.22
CA TYR A 97 -1.55 4.91 13.43
C TYR A 97 -2.77 4.15 13.96
N ALA A 98 -3.57 3.52 13.10
CA ALA A 98 -4.73 2.74 13.51
C ALA A 98 -4.37 1.33 14.04
N SER A 99 -3.24 0.77 13.64
CA SER A 99 -2.84 -0.61 13.95
C SER A 99 -2.95 -1.03 15.42
N PRO A 100 -2.68 -0.18 16.46
CA PRO A 100 -2.83 -0.58 17.85
C PRO A 100 -4.29 -0.82 18.28
N TYR A 101 -5.25 -0.35 17.49
CA TYR A 101 -6.67 -0.37 17.80
C TYR A 101 -7.47 -1.38 16.96
N LEU A 102 -6.85 -1.95 15.93
CA LEU A 102 -7.47 -2.92 15.03
C LEU A 102 -7.43 -4.34 15.62
N SER A 103 -8.46 -5.12 15.29
CA SER A 103 -8.39 -6.58 15.39
C SER A 103 -7.33 -7.12 14.43
N LYS A 104 -6.88 -8.37 14.65
CA LYS A 104 -5.91 -9.00 13.76
C LYS A 104 -6.48 -9.16 12.34
N ALA A 105 -7.77 -9.48 12.22
CA ALA A 105 -8.45 -9.62 10.94
C ALA A 105 -8.55 -8.29 10.19
N ASP A 106 -9.07 -7.22 10.81
CA ASP A 106 -9.17 -5.90 10.17
C ASP A 106 -7.80 -5.34 9.79
N PHE A 107 -6.81 -5.52 10.67
CA PHE A 107 -5.44 -5.11 10.40
C PHE A 107 -4.87 -5.80 9.14
N SER A 108 -5.06 -7.12 9.03
CA SER A 108 -4.51 -7.89 7.92
C SER A 108 -5.18 -7.54 6.60
N LYS A 109 -6.51 -7.41 6.58
CA LYS A 109 -7.29 -6.96 5.40
C LYS A 109 -6.88 -5.57 4.93
N ILE A 110 -6.77 -4.63 5.87
CA ILE A 110 -6.36 -3.26 5.53
C ILE A 110 -4.90 -3.22 5.07
N LEU A 111 -4.00 -4.04 5.64
CA LEU A 111 -2.61 -4.11 5.20
C LEU A 111 -2.50 -4.62 3.76
N ALA A 112 -3.22 -5.70 3.42
CA ALA A 112 -3.25 -6.24 2.06
C ALA A 112 -3.73 -5.19 1.05
N ASP A 113 -4.88 -4.57 1.31
CA ASP A 113 -5.45 -3.55 0.43
C ASP A 113 -4.54 -2.31 0.33
N ALA A 114 -3.99 -1.83 1.45
CA ALA A 114 -3.08 -0.69 1.47
C ALA A 114 -1.81 -0.96 0.67
N TRP A 115 -1.27 -2.18 0.72
CA TRP A 115 -0.12 -2.58 -0.08
C TRP A 115 -0.47 -2.63 -1.57
N ILE A 116 -1.51 -3.37 -1.94
CA ILE A 116 -1.92 -3.59 -3.34
C ILE A 116 -2.31 -2.26 -4.01
N ARG A 117 -2.99 -1.37 -3.30
CA ARG A 117 -3.42 -0.06 -3.85
C ARG A 117 -2.29 0.95 -3.95
N SER A 118 -1.21 0.81 -3.20
CA SER A 118 -0.10 1.76 -3.22
C SER A 118 0.69 1.65 -4.52
N GLU A 119 1.04 2.80 -5.13
CA GLU A 119 1.85 2.84 -6.37
C GLU A 119 3.30 2.43 -6.12
N ASN A 120 3.85 2.79 -4.98
CA ASN A 120 5.24 2.50 -4.61
C ASN A 120 5.39 2.29 -3.10
N PRO A 121 4.80 1.22 -2.55
CA PRO A 121 4.81 0.97 -1.10
C PRO A 121 6.22 0.74 -0.54
N ASN A 122 7.17 0.31 -1.37
CA ASN A 122 8.57 0.13 -0.99
C ASN A 122 9.30 1.44 -0.65
N CYS A 123 8.77 2.59 -1.07
CA CYS A 123 9.34 3.92 -0.89
C CYS A 123 8.39 4.87 -0.16
N ASP A 124 7.47 4.34 0.66
CA ASP A 124 6.57 5.18 1.47
C ASP A 124 7.39 6.09 2.40
N THR A 125 7.06 7.39 2.37
CA THR A 125 7.81 8.41 3.14
C THR A 125 7.47 8.40 4.62
N ASN A 126 6.32 7.86 5.01
CA ASN A 126 5.80 7.89 6.36
C ASN A 126 5.95 6.54 7.09
N VAL A 127 6.14 5.44 6.34
CA VAL A 127 6.24 4.09 6.88
C VAL A 127 7.54 3.44 6.43
N SER A 128 8.48 3.25 7.35
CA SER A 128 9.78 2.65 7.04
C SER A 128 9.66 1.18 6.62
N LYS A 129 10.63 0.69 5.84
CA LYS A 129 10.71 -0.74 5.45
C LYS A 129 10.66 -1.68 6.66
N SER A 130 11.37 -1.35 7.73
CA SER A 130 11.37 -2.16 8.96
C SER A 130 9.99 -2.22 9.61
N LYS A 131 9.23 -1.11 9.57
CA LYS A 131 7.86 -1.07 10.06
C LYS A 131 6.93 -1.91 9.18
N LEU A 132 7.06 -1.84 7.84
CA LEU A 132 6.31 -2.68 6.91
C LEU A 132 6.58 -4.18 7.14
N ILE A 133 7.85 -4.58 7.25
CA ILE A 133 8.22 -5.97 7.58
C ILE A 133 7.57 -6.40 8.90
N SER A 134 7.62 -5.55 9.92
CA SER A 134 6.97 -5.84 11.21
C SER A 134 5.44 -5.97 11.07
N MET A 135 4.80 -5.17 10.21
CA MET A 135 3.37 -5.25 9.93
C MET A 135 3.00 -6.57 9.26
N PHE A 136 3.72 -6.96 8.21
CA PHE A 136 3.48 -8.25 7.54
C PHE A 136 3.70 -9.44 8.47
N LYS A 137 4.74 -9.44 9.30
CA LYS A 137 5.00 -10.50 10.30
C LYS A 137 3.91 -10.60 11.38
N GLN A 138 3.16 -9.54 11.64
CA GLN A 138 2.07 -9.51 12.63
C GLN A 138 0.72 -9.88 12.03
N ALA A 139 0.58 -9.81 10.71
CA ALA A 139 -0.68 -10.11 10.02
C ALA A 139 -1.08 -11.58 10.16
N ASP A 140 -2.34 -11.86 9.96
CA ASP A 140 -2.86 -13.22 9.83
C ASP A 140 -2.80 -13.61 8.34
N PRO A 141 -2.08 -14.65 7.96
CA PRO A 141 -2.00 -15.08 6.56
C PRO A 141 -3.37 -15.36 5.92
N HIS A 142 -4.31 -15.93 6.69
CA HIS A 142 -5.66 -16.24 6.22
C HIS A 142 -6.53 -15.01 5.97
N GLU A 143 -6.22 -13.89 6.62
CA GLU A 143 -6.94 -12.63 6.44
C GLU A 143 -6.17 -11.65 5.54
N LEU A 144 -4.87 -11.92 5.33
CA LEU A 144 -3.98 -11.10 4.51
C LEU A 144 -4.04 -11.48 3.03
N MET A 145 -4.13 -12.77 2.73
CA MET A 145 -4.12 -13.33 1.37
C MET A 145 -5.51 -13.88 1.01
N LEU A 146 -5.85 -13.84 -0.28
CA LEU A 146 -7.01 -14.55 -0.78
C LEU A 146 -6.78 -16.07 -0.68
N GLU A 147 -7.84 -16.86 -0.73
CA GLU A 147 -7.76 -18.32 -0.56
C GLU A 147 -6.83 -19.01 -1.59
N ASP A 148 -6.88 -18.57 -2.82
CA ASP A 148 -6.00 -19.06 -3.89
C ASP A 148 -4.55 -18.58 -3.74
N GLU A 149 -4.33 -17.35 -3.27
CA GLU A 149 -3.01 -16.79 -2.95
C GLU A 149 -2.38 -17.55 -1.77
N LEU A 150 -3.16 -17.80 -0.72
CA LEU A 150 -2.71 -18.55 0.45
C LEU A 150 -2.33 -19.99 0.08
N ARG A 151 -3.15 -20.66 -0.74
CA ARG A 151 -2.86 -22.01 -1.23
C ARG A 151 -1.55 -22.02 -2.04
N GLN A 152 -1.39 -21.09 -2.97
CA GLN A 152 -0.16 -20.97 -3.75
C GLN A 152 1.06 -20.70 -2.85
N TYR A 153 0.90 -19.86 -1.82
CA TYR A 153 1.94 -19.60 -0.82
C TYR A 153 2.30 -20.88 -0.04
N GLU A 154 1.31 -21.69 0.36
CA GLU A 154 1.52 -22.94 1.10
C GLU A 154 2.20 -24.02 0.25
N GLU A 155 2.01 -23.99 -1.07
CA GLU A 155 2.61 -24.93 -2.04
C GLU A 155 4.03 -24.52 -2.48
N LEU A 156 4.55 -23.35 -2.07
CA LEU A 156 5.93 -22.96 -2.39
C LEU A 156 6.94 -23.96 -1.83
N ASP A 157 8.00 -24.20 -2.58
CA ASP A 157 9.16 -24.97 -2.14
C ASP A 157 9.87 -24.31 -0.94
N ASP A 158 10.68 -25.07 -0.21
CA ASP A 158 11.43 -24.57 0.96
C ASP A 158 12.36 -23.42 0.61
N THR A 159 12.95 -23.43 -0.59
CA THR A 159 13.75 -22.33 -1.16
C THR A 159 13.17 -21.97 -2.53
N VAL A 160 12.96 -20.69 -2.76
CA VAL A 160 12.26 -20.18 -3.94
C VAL A 160 13.15 -19.18 -4.67
N THR A 161 13.20 -19.29 -6.01
CA THR A 161 13.80 -18.26 -6.86
C THR A 161 12.78 -17.12 -7.07
N VAL A 162 13.21 -15.90 -6.83
CA VAL A 162 12.39 -14.70 -7.00
C VAL A 162 13.09 -13.71 -7.93
N TYR A 163 12.30 -12.94 -8.67
CA TYR A 163 12.76 -12.02 -9.69
C TYR A 163 12.32 -10.59 -9.40
N ARG A 164 13.09 -9.61 -9.88
CA ARG A 164 12.74 -8.19 -9.75
C ARG A 164 13.23 -7.38 -10.93
N GLY A 165 12.31 -6.72 -11.62
CA GLY A 165 12.62 -5.71 -12.63
C GLY A 165 13.02 -4.39 -11.98
N VAL A 166 14.17 -3.86 -12.38
CA VAL A 166 14.76 -2.63 -11.85
C VAL A 166 15.02 -1.67 -13.00
N THR A 167 14.50 -0.46 -12.88
CA THR A 167 14.71 0.66 -13.83
C THR A 167 15.57 1.74 -13.17
N SER A 168 15.89 2.81 -13.89
CA SER A 168 16.60 3.97 -13.34
C SER A 168 15.87 4.59 -12.13
N HIS A 169 14.53 4.53 -12.09
CA HIS A 169 13.69 5.08 -11.01
C HIS A 169 13.83 4.34 -9.68
N ASN A 170 14.13 3.04 -9.72
CA ASN A 170 14.23 2.22 -8.51
C ASN A 170 15.59 1.52 -8.33
N ALA A 171 16.60 1.87 -9.14
CA ALA A 171 17.93 1.27 -9.13
C ALA A 171 18.64 1.29 -7.76
N LYS A 172 18.32 2.27 -6.92
CA LYS A 172 18.85 2.37 -5.55
C LYS A 172 18.17 1.43 -4.55
N ASN A 173 17.10 0.73 -4.97
CA ASN A 173 16.25 -0.09 -4.10
C ASN A 173 16.12 -1.54 -4.62
N ILE A 174 17.24 -2.17 -5.01
CA ILE A 174 17.25 -3.58 -5.43
C ILE A 174 16.70 -4.46 -4.29
N LYS A 175 17.20 -4.26 -3.06
CA LYS A 175 16.69 -4.95 -1.84
C LYS A 175 15.37 -4.34 -1.35
N ALA A 176 14.33 -4.43 -2.18
CA ALA A 176 12.97 -4.04 -1.84
C ALA A 176 12.20 -5.22 -1.23
N LEU A 177 11.01 -4.95 -0.68
CA LEU A 177 10.13 -6.00 -0.16
C LEU A 177 9.42 -6.78 -1.27
N SER A 178 9.11 -6.11 -2.39
CA SER A 178 8.33 -6.64 -3.50
C SER A 178 9.24 -7.33 -4.53
N TRP A 179 9.00 -8.60 -4.76
CA TRP A 179 9.60 -9.44 -5.79
C TRP A 179 8.49 -10.21 -6.50
N THR A 180 8.77 -10.92 -7.57
CA THR A 180 7.79 -11.78 -8.25
C THR A 180 8.34 -13.19 -8.43
N LEU A 181 7.44 -14.18 -8.46
CA LEU A 181 7.78 -15.56 -8.83
C LEU A 181 7.90 -15.73 -10.35
N ASP A 182 7.44 -14.75 -11.11
CA ASP A 182 7.34 -14.81 -12.58
C ASP A 182 8.42 -13.92 -13.20
N ARG A 183 9.38 -14.56 -13.89
CA ARG A 183 10.48 -13.87 -14.58
C ARG A 183 9.99 -12.94 -15.68
N GLU A 184 8.94 -13.33 -16.44
CA GLU A 184 8.39 -12.50 -17.52
C GLU A 184 7.77 -11.19 -16.95
N LYS A 185 7.16 -11.29 -15.76
CA LYS A 185 6.68 -10.09 -15.05
C LYS A 185 7.83 -9.18 -14.63
N ALA A 186 8.91 -9.74 -14.13
CA ALA A 186 10.10 -8.94 -13.81
C ALA A 186 10.70 -8.26 -15.05
N GLU A 187 10.71 -8.94 -16.20
CA GLU A 187 11.13 -8.38 -17.51
C GLU A 187 10.20 -7.23 -17.91
N TRP A 188 8.88 -7.44 -17.79
CA TRP A 188 7.91 -6.37 -18.08
C TRP A 188 8.15 -5.14 -17.19
N PHE A 189 8.41 -5.34 -15.90
CA PHE A 189 8.73 -4.24 -14.97
C PHE A 189 10.04 -3.55 -15.30
N ALA A 190 11.06 -4.28 -15.75
CA ALA A 190 12.36 -3.71 -16.15
C ALA A 190 12.24 -2.82 -17.40
N HIS A 191 11.34 -3.15 -18.33
CA HIS A 191 11.18 -2.44 -19.59
C HIS A 191 9.99 -1.45 -19.62
N ARG A 192 9.26 -1.29 -18.47
CA ARG A 192 8.17 -0.31 -18.44
C ARG A 192 8.73 1.12 -18.57
N PHE A 193 7.91 2.00 -19.13
CA PHE A 193 8.28 3.40 -19.48
C PHE A 193 9.35 3.54 -20.56
N ASN A 194 9.52 2.56 -21.43
CA ASN A 194 10.54 2.49 -22.48
C ASN A 194 11.98 2.63 -21.92
N GLU A 195 12.21 2.12 -20.72
CA GLU A 195 13.53 2.04 -20.12
C GLU A 195 14.22 0.69 -20.46
N ASP A 196 15.54 0.73 -20.55
CA ASP A 196 16.37 -0.47 -20.63
C ASP A 196 16.82 -0.84 -19.20
N GLY A 197 15.90 -1.46 -18.48
CA GLY A 197 16.13 -1.85 -17.10
C GLY A 197 16.81 -3.22 -16.98
N THR A 198 17.00 -3.67 -15.74
CA THR A 198 17.71 -4.90 -15.42
C THR A 198 16.83 -5.81 -14.61
N VAL A 199 16.77 -7.11 -14.95
CA VAL A 199 16.15 -8.13 -14.12
C VAL A 199 17.18 -8.69 -13.15
N TYR A 200 16.85 -8.64 -11.88
CA TYR A 200 17.58 -9.32 -10.81
C TYR A 200 16.86 -10.61 -10.44
N GLU A 201 17.62 -11.65 -10.11
CA GLU A 201 17.12 -12.85 -9.48
C GLU A 201 17.83 -13.08 -8.14
N ALA A 202 17.16 -13.74 -7.23
CA ALA A 202 17.69 -14.14 -5.93
C ALA A 202 17.00 -15.40 -5.44
N GLU A 203 17.63 -16.09 -4.49
CA GLU A 203 16.99 -17.17 -3.75
C GLU A 203 16.52 -16.65 -2.38
N ILE A 204 15.44 -17.23 -1.87
CA ILE A 204 14.94 -16.95 -0.53
C ILE A 204 14.27 -18.19 0.06
N ASP A 205 14.51 -18.44 1.35
CA ASP A 205 13.77 -19.48 2.06
C ASP A 205 12.32 -19.02 2.28
N LYS A 206 11.38 -19.92 2.05
CA LYS A 206 9.93 -19.72 2.20
C LYS A 206 9.55 -19.06 3.53
N GLN A 207 10.20 -19.43 4.63
CA GLN A 207 9.95 -18.84 5.96
C GLN A 207 10.19 -17.32 6.03
N HIS A 208 10.87 -16.73 5.04
CA HIS A 208 11.17 -15.32 4.93
C HIS A 208 10.32 -14.59 3.87
N ILE A 209 9.41 -15.32 3.21
CA ILE A 209 8.33 -14.78 2.40
C ILE A 209 7.18 -14.45 3.34
N LEU A 210 6.71 -13.22 3.32
CA LEU A 210 5.76 -12.67 4.29
C LEU A 210 4.31 -12.69 3.77
N ALA A 211 4.15 -12.67 2.44
CA ALA A 211 2.86 -12.78 1.75
C ALA A 211 3.07 -13.07 0.26
N LEU A 212 2.02 -13.56 -0.39
CA LEU A 212 1.90 -13.70 -1.84
C LEU A 212 0.63 -12.99 -2.29
N PHE A 213 0.73 -12.12 -3.32
CA PHE A 213 -0.40 -11.39 -3.89
C PHE A 213 -0.45 -11.60 -5.40
N ASN A 214 -1.64 -11.91 -5.91
CA ASN A 214 -1.86 -12.13 -7.34
C ASN A 214 -2.98 -11.26 -7.92
N GLY A 215 -3.54 -10.36 -7.13
CA GLY A 215 -4.67 -9.51 -7.52
C GLY A 215 -4.43 -8.65 -8.77
N ARG A 216 -3.16 -8.40 -9.16
CA ARG A 216 -2.77 -7.72 -10.40
C ARG A 216 -2.13 -8.65 -11.42
N ASN A 217 -2.26 -9.96 -11.22
CA ASN A 217 -1.59 -11.00 -12.02
C ASN A 217 -0.07 -10.80 -12.09
N GLU A 218 0.55 -10.44 -10.98
CA GLU A 218 1.98 -10.13 -10.86
C GLU A 218 2.76 -11.23 -10.12
N SER A 219 2.09 -12.24 -9.56
CA SER A 219 2.69 -13.27 -8.71
C SER A 219 3.67 -12.66 -7.69
N GLU A 220 3.22 -11.54 -7.08
CA GLU A 220 4.05 -10.74 -6.20
C GLU A 220 4.27 -11.47 -4.87
N VAL A 221 5.51 -11.59 -4.44
CA VAL A 221 5.87 -12.05 -3.10
C VAL A 221 6.48 -10.91 -2.30
N ILE A 222 6.02 -10.77 -1.06
CA ILE A 222 6.56 -9.83 -0.09
C ILE A 222 7.62 -10.55 0.73
N VAL A 223 8.84 -10.09 0.66
CA VAL A 223 9.99 -10.74 1.31
C VAL A 223 10.61 -9.86 2.39
N ASP A 224 11.28 -10.48 3.37
CA ASP A 224 12.23 -9.78 4.24
C ASP A 224 13.58 -9.71 3.51
N PRO A 225 13.95 -8.56 2.91
CA PRO A 225 15.05 -8.48 1.93
C PRO A 225 16.44 -8.74 2.53
N LYS A 226 16.56 -8.82 3.85
CA LYS A 226 17.83 -9.17 4.49
C LYS A 226 18.16 -10.67 4.36
N PHE A 227 17.18 -11.50 4.00
CA PHE A 227 17.34 -12.94 3.80
C PHE A 227 17.42 -13.33 2.32
N LEU A 228 17.46 -12.38 1.40
CA LEU A 228 17.74 -12.65 -0.01
C LEU A 228 19.18 -13.15 -0.16
N MET A 229 19.33 -14.29 -0.81
CA MET A 229 20.60 -14.96 -1.09
C MET A 229 20.94 -14.84 -2.58
N ASP A 230 22.21 -14.85 -2.92
CA ASP A 230 22.74 -14.96 -4.30
C ASP A 230 22.09 -13.96 -5.28
N ILE A 231 21.90 -12.70 -4.85
CA ILE A 231 21.33 -11.66 -5.71
C ILE A 231 22.28 -11.42 -6.89
N ARG A 232 21.79 -11.70 -8.10
CA ARG A 232 22.54 -11.51 -9.34
C ARG A 232 21.65 -10.97 -10.45
N ILE A 233 22.27 -10.48 -11.53
CA ILE A 233 21.53 -10.15 -12.75
C ILE A 233 21.09 -11.48 -13.38
N SER A 234 19.79 -11.56 -13.67
CA SER A 234 19.23 -12.74 -14.36
C SER A 234 19.66 -12.70 -15.81
N GLU A 235 20.45 -13.69 -16.24
CA GLU A 235 20.86 -13.82 -17.63
C GLU A 235 19.65 -14.19 -18.50
N GLU A 236 19.49 -13.51 -19.65
CA GLU A 236 18.54 -13.95 -20.66
C GLU A 236 18.87 -15.40 -21.07
N ILE A 237 17.93 -16.31 -20.89
CA ILE A 237 17.99 -17.60 -21.55
C ILE A 237 17.77 -17.30 -23.04
N ARG A 238 18.83 -17.01 -23.79
CA ARG A 238 18.77 -16.97 -25.25
C ARG A 238 18.40 -18.38 -25.69
N GLU A 239 17.11 -18.60 -25.99
CA GLU A 239 16.73 -19.77 -26.76
C GLU A 239 17.57 -19.76 -28.04
N VAL A 240 18.52 -20.64 -28.09
CA VAL A 240 19.20 -20.95 -29.36
C VAL A 240 18.12 -21.60 -30.23
N LYS A 241 17.45 -20.79 -31.06
CA LYS A 241 16.59 -21.34 -32.10
C LYS A 241 17.44 -22.20 -33.00
N PRO A 242 17.01 -23.46 -33.21
CA PRO A 242 17.74 -24.42 -34.04
C PRO A 242 17.82 -24.00 -35.52
#